data_96b982430d104e4804364c1e8cf33fd9
#
_entry.id   96b982430d104e4804364c1e8cf33fd9
#
_cell.length_a   1.000
_cell.length_b   1.000
_cell.length_c   1.000
_cell.angle_alpha   90.00
_cell.angle_beta   90.00
_cell.angle_gamma   90.00
#
_symmetry.space_group_name_H-M   'P 1'
#
loop_
_entity.id
_entity.type
_entity.pdbx_description
1 polymer ?
#
loop_
_entity_poly.entity_id
_entity_poly.type
_entity_poly.pdbx_seq_one_letter_code
_entity_poly.pdbx_strand_id
1 'polypeptide(L)'
;MHKKSFSKAAASLFALTLLVAPSVYADQSAIGFDNLTAAKATADFCAGKVTSEAMVTAALSRAKALSELNAFITLDDNGALAAAKQADAARKSGARCRPLEGVPIVVKDNIEVAGLPNTAGTKALLKYVPKKDAPIVAKLRAAGAIIIGKANMHELAFGVSGFNPSFSSSPAAGVRNAYDSTKIAGGSSSGTAAAVSARIAPAGLGTDTGGSVRVPCALNGCSSLRPTVGRYSQAGIAPISRTRDTAGPMAASMRDVELLDRVITGDSATRAADLKKLRVGVFAPTLANLDADTQAAFDMALQKMKEAGVTIVDVEIPGLLELNGQIGFPVALYEAYDDMVAYLNKSGSGITITDIAKEISSPDVKGTYDGLVIPRKLPGPDNTLVDAKPAYDAAMSNSRPALIKLYQSTFNKYKIDALVFPTVTKVAMDAIPESSSLGNFLAYIQNTDPGSNAGIPGLQVPIALGASSNLPVGIELDGPAGSDRKLISIGLALENLFGRLPPPAKR
;
A
#
# COMPACT_ATOMS: atom_id res chain seq x y z
N MET A 1 -13.30 84.45 -60.20
CA MET A 1 -12.56 83.12 -60.46
C MET A 1 -11.61 82.88 -59.31
N HIS A 2 -12.04 82.15 -58.32
CA HIS A 2 -11.18 81.72 -57.20
C HIS A 2 -11.35 80.26 -56.91
N LYS A 3 -10.31 79.47 -57.15
CA LYS A 3 -10.23 78.05 -56.78
C LYS A 3 -9.85 77.98 -55.32
N LYS A 4 -10.69 77.33 -54.52
CA LYS A 4 -10.40 76.94 -53.14
C LYS A 4 -9.69 75.59 -53.13
N SER A 5 -8.50 75.59 -52.51
CA SER A 5 -7.73 74.38 -52.22
C SER A 5 -8.27 73.77 -50.93
N PHE A 6 -8.59 72.40 -51.00
CA PHE A 6 -8.93 71.61 -49.83
C PHE A 6 -7.70 70.83 -49.35
N SER A 7 -7.29 71.17 -48.12
CA SER A 7 -6.27 70.43 -47.36
C SER A 7 -6.87 69.16 -46.84
N LYS A 8 -6.24 67.98 -47.14
CA LYS A 8 -6.56 66.69 -46.54
C LYS A 8 -5.75 66.48 -45.28
N ALA A 9 -6.44 66.43 -44.12
CA ALA A 9 -5.85 65.99 -42.87
C ALA A 9 -5.81 64.47 -42.85
N ALA A 10 -4.63 63.90 -42.72
CA ALA A 10 -4.42 62.50 -42.52
C ALA A 10 -4.61 62.11 -41.04
N ALA A 11 -5.62 61.33 -40.71
CA ALA A 11 -5.82 60.76 -39.42
C ALA A 11 -5.01 59.47 -39.31
N SER A 12 -3.97 59.43 -38.50
CA SER A 12 -3.21 58.23 -38.15
C SER A 12 -3.98 57.43 -37.11
N LEU A 13 -4.52 56.29 -37.50
CA LEU A 13 -5.05 55.27 -36.60
C LEU A 13 -3.85 54.49 -35.99
N PHE A 14 -3.60 54.68 -34.70
CA PHE A 14 -2.75 53.77 -33.91
C PHE A 14 -3.58 52.51 -33.59
N ALA A 15 -3.30 51.42 -34.27
CA ALA A 15 -3.81 50.10 -33.91
C ALA A 15 -3.03 49.57 -32.70
N LEU A 16 -3.68 49.58 -31.54
CA LEU A 16 -3.17 48.95 -30.31
C LEU A 16 -3.36 47.44 -30.45
N THR A 17 -2.34 46.73 -30.90
CA THR A 17 -2.33 45.24 -30.88
C THR A 17 -2.18 44.79 -29.43
N LEU A 18 -3.28 44.42 -28.80
CA LEU A 18 -3.29 43.63 -27.59
C LEU A 18 -2.67 42.25 -27.91
N LEU A 19 -1.41 42.05 -27.49
CA LEU A 19 -0.80 40.76 -27.37
C LEU A 19 -1.54 39.99 -26.25
N VAL A 20 -2.59 39.25 -26.64
CA VAL A 20 -3.17 38.21 -25.77
C VAL A 20 -2.10 37.11 -25.68
N ALA A 21 -1.38 37.08 -24.56
CA ALA A 21 -0.54 35.94 -24.22
C ALA A 21 -1.44 34.68 -24.26
N PRO A 22 -1.06 33.62 -24.97
CA PRO A 22 -1.83 32.38 -24.92
C PRO A 22 -1.88 31.91 -23.46
N SER A 23 -3.06 31.87 -22.88
CA SER A 23 -3.31 31.17 -21.62
C SER A 23 -2.91 29.72 -21.84
N VAL A 24 -1.77 29.32 -21.27
CA VAL A 24 -1.35 27.91 -21.19
C VAL A 24 -2.29 27.23 -20.18
N TYR A 25 -3.53 27.00 -20.62
CA TYR A 25 -4.29 25.87 -20.11
C TYR A 25 -3.63 24.63 -20.72
N ALA A 26 -2.64 24.09 -20.00
CA ALA A 26 -2.13 22.75 -20.32
C ALA A 26 -3.33 21.83 -20.40
N ASP A 27 -3.53 21.23 -21.58
CA ASP A 27 -4.58 20.27 -21.84
C ASP A 27 -4.52 19.20 -20.75
N GLN A 28 -5.59 19.07 -19.93
CA GLN A 28 -5.68 18.11 -18.84
C GLN A 28 -5.56 16.66 -19.32
N SER A 29 -5.74 16.42 -20.62
CA SER A 29 -5.51 15.12 -21.29
C SER A 29 -4.01 14.78 -21.43
N ALA A 30 -3.10 15.76 -21.25
CA ALA A 30 -1.66 15.57 -21.44
C ALA A 30 -0.94 14.93 -20.23
N ILE A 31 -1.58 14.80 -19.06
CA ILE A 31 -1.01 14.06 -17.93
C ILE A 31 -1.31 12.58 -18.16
N GLY A 32 -0.39 11.87 -18.82
CA GLY A 32 -0.50 10.43 -19.04
C GLY A 32 -0.45 9.63 -17.74
N PHE A 33 -1.56 9.64 -16.97
CA PHE A 33 -1.67 8.97 -15.66
C PHE A 33 -1.34 7.47 -15.72
N ASP A 34 -1.60 6.83 -16.86
CA ASP A 34 -1.36 5.40 -17.05
C ASP A 34 0.12 5.01 -16.87
N ASN A 35 1.03 5.93 -17.22
CA ASN A 35 2.48 5.75 -17.08
C ASN A 35 3.10 6.62 -15.96
N LEU A 36 2.28 7.33 -15.18
CA LEU A 36 2.78 8.21 -14.14
C LEU A 36 3.41 7.40 -13.01
N THR A 37 4.65 7.76 -12.66
CA THR A 37 5.36 7.33 -11.46
C THR A 37 5.62 8.55 -10.59
N ALA A 38 5.80 8.39 -9.27
CA ALA A 38 6.12 9.51 -8.39
C ALA A 38 7.44 10.18 -8.80
N ALA A 39 8.43 9.38 -9.18
CA ALA A 39 9.71 9.89 -9.66
C ALA A 39 9.57 10.73 -10.95
N LYS A 40 8.75 10.23 -11.93
CA LYS A 40 8.48 10.98 -13.17
C LYS A 40 7.66 12.23 -12.90
N ALA A 41 6.64 12.15 -12.05
CA ALA A 41 5.81 13.30 -11.66
C ALA A 41 6.66 14.42 -11.07
N THR A 42 7.55 14.10 -10.12
CA THR A 42 8.51 15.06 -9.55
C THR A 42 9.42 15.65 -10.63
N ALA A 43 10.00 14.84 -11.49
CA ALA A 43 10.91 15.31 -12.55
C ALA A 43 10.20 16.25 -13.53
N ASP A 44 8.99 15.93 -13.97
CA ASP A 44 8.20 16.74 -14.90
C ASP A 44 7.72 18.05 -14.22
N PHE A 45 7.35 17.99 -12.94
CA PHE A 45 7.02 19.18 -12.15
C PHE A 45 8.24 20.11 -12.02
N CYS A 46 9.39 19.58 -11.62
CA CYS A 46 10.62 20.37 -11.45
C CYS A 46 11.10 20.99 -12.76
N ALA A 47 10.90 20.30 -13.88
CA ALA A 47 11.20 20.82 -15.22
C ALA A 47 10.15 21.82 -15.74
N GLY A 48 9.07 22.07 -14.99
CA GLY A 48 7.99 22.98 -15.40
C GLY A 48 7.08 22.47 -16.49
N LYS A 49 7.14 21.17 -16.81
CA LYS A 49 6.30 20.53 -17.83
C LYS A 49 4.85 20.36 -17.37
N VAL A 50 4.65 20.18 -16.06
CA VAL A 50 3.34 20.04 -15.42
C VAL A 50 3.29 20.91 -14.16
N THR A 51 2.10 21.29 -13.72
CA THR A 51 1.88 21.94 -12.43
C THR A 51 1.39 20.93 -11.40
N SER A 52 1.68 21.15 -10.13
CA SER A 52 1.16 20.34 -9.04
C SER A 52 -0.37 20.46 -8.96
N GLU A 53 -0.92 21.67 -9.18
CA GLU A 53 -2.37 21.89 -9.23
C GLU A 53 -3.04 21.00 -10.30
N ALA A 54 -2.46 20.89 -11.49
CA ALA A 54 -2.99 20.04 -12.55
C ALA A 54 -2.93 18.55 -12.15
N MET A 55 -1.81 18.09 -11.58
CA MET A 55 -1.67 16.69 -11.11
C MET A 55 -2.67 16.34 -10.00
N VAL A 56 -2.82 17.20 -9.00
CA VAL A 56 -3.75 16.96 -7.89
C VAL A 56 -5.20 17.04 -8.35
N THR A 57 -5.54 18.02 -9.20
CA THR A 57 -6.90 18.14 -9.81
C THR A 57 -7.25 16.86 -10.56
N ALA A 58 -6.35 16.36 -11.39
CA ALA A 58 -6.58 15.14 -12.16
C ALA A 58 -6.68 13.90 -11.26
N ALA A 59 -5.87 13.78 -10.20
CA ALA A 59 -5.96 12.71 -9.21
C ALA A 59 -7.32 12.71 -8.49
N LEU A 60 -7.78 13.87 -8.01
CA LEU A 60 -9.08 14.02 -7.34
C LEU A 60 -10.25 13.75 -8.28
N SER A 61 -10.17 14.23 -9.53
CA SER A 61 -11.18 13.96 -10.55
C SER A 61 -11.27 12.47 -10.87
N ARG A 62 -10.12 11.78 -11.00
CA ARG A 62 -10.08 10.33 -11.25
C ARG A 62 -10.60 9.54 -10.03
N ALA A 63 -10.29 9.97 -8.81
CA ALA A 63 -10.85 9.36 -7.59
C ALA A 63 -12.38 9.42 -7.56
N LYS A 64 -12.95 10.55 -7.99
CA LYS A 64 -14.42 10.73 -8.09
C LYS A 64 -15.03 9.94 -9.24
N ALA A 65 -14.39 9.93 -10.40
CA ALA A 65 -14.83 9.17 -11.57
C ALA A 65 -14.83 7.65 -11.33
N LEU A 66 -13.92 7.15 -10.48
CA LEU A 66 -13.80 5.74 -10.08
C LEU A 66 -14.34 5.48 -8.67
N SER A 67 -15.38 6.21 -8.28
CA SER A 67 -15.98 6.09 -6.94
C SER A 67 -16.55 4.68 -6.65
N GLU A 68 -16.87 3.90 -7.68
CA GLU A 68 -17.30 2.51 -7.56
C GLU A 68 -16.21 1.59 -6.96
N LEU A 69 -14.94 1.95 -7.05
CA LEU A 69 -13.86 1.24 -6.39
C LEU A 69 -13.92 1.38 -4.86
N ASN A 70 -14.63 2.36 -4.36
CA ASN A 70 -14.74 2.67 -2.93
C ASN A 70 -13.37 2.80 -2.23
N ALA A 71 -12.39 3.37 -2.96
CA ALA A 71 -10.99 3.40 -2.54
C ALA A 71 -10.69 4.41 -1.43
N PHE A 72 -11.59 5.35 -1.15
CA PHE A 72 -11.38 6.43 -0.17
C PHE A 72 -12.50 6.47 0.88
N ILE A 73 -12.13 6.74 2.13
CA ILE A 73 -13.04 7.17 3.20
C ILE A 73 -13.17 8.69 3.17
N THR A 74 -12.05 9.38 2.97
CA THR A 74 -12.01 10.85 2.94
C THR A 74 -11.13 11.32 1.78
N LEU A 75 -11.64 12.21 0.93
CA LEU A 75 -10.84 13.00 -0.02
C LEU A 75 -10.58 14.40 0.57
N ASP A 76 -9.35 14.88 0.42
CA ASP A 76 -8.95 16.24 0.85
C ASP A 76 -8.94 17.20 -0.34
N ASP A 77 -10.12 17.47 -0.92
CA ASP A 77 -10.23 18.30 -2.10
C ASP A 77 -9.58 19.70 -1.91
N ASN A 78 -9.91 20.34 -0.81
CA ASN A 78 -9.48 21.74 -0.58
C ASN A 78 -8.02 21.81 -0.09
N GLY A 79 -7.63 20.98 0.88
CA GLY A 79 -6.29 21.01 1.45
C GLY A 79 -5.24 20.57 0.43
N ALA A 80 -5.52 19.52 -0.35
CA ALA A 80 -4.62 19.04 -1.39
C ALA A 80 -4.42 20.08 -2.51
N LEU A 81 -5.49 20.74 -2.98
CA LEU A 81 -5.39 21.80 -3.99
C LEU A 81 -4.65 23.03 -3.46
N ALA A 82 -4.88 23.42 -2.20
CA ALA A 82 -4.15 24.53 -1.58
C ALA A 82 -2.64 24.21 -1.48
N ALA A 83 -2.28 23.01 -1.06
CA ALA A 83 -0.88 22.56 -1.01
C ALA A 83 -0.24 22.50 -2.42
N ALA A 84 -1.00 22.07 -3.43
CA ALA A 84 -0.53 22.03 -4.82
C ALA A 84 -0.22 23.45 -5.35
N LYS A 85 -1.09 24.42 -5.12
CA LYS A 85 -0.86 25.82 -5.48
C LYS A 85 0.36 26.42 -4.77
N GLN A 86 0.58 26.05 -3.50
CA GLN A 86 1.78 26.46 -2.77
C GLN A 86 3.06 25.88 -3.39
N ALA A 87 3.04 24.58 -3.77
CA ALA A 87 4.17 23.96 -4.47
C ALA A 87 4.47 24.64 -5.81
N ASP A 88 3.43 24.98 -6.60
CA ASP A 88 3.57 25.72 -7.86
C ASP A 88 4.16 27.12 -7.65
N ALA A 89 3.71 27.85 -6.64
CA ALA A 89 4.23 29.17 -6.29
C ALA A 89 5.70 29.09 -5.85
N ALA A 90 6.04 28.13 -5.00
CA ALA A 90 7.42 27.87 -4.56
C ALA A 90 8.35 27.55 -5.74
N ARG A 91 7.93 26.70 -6.69
CA ARG A 91 8.71 26.40 -7.90
C ARG A 91 8.91 27.66 -8.75
N LYS A 92 7.85 28.45 -8.97
CA LYS A 92 7.94 29.72 -9.74
C LYS A 92 8.90 30.74 -9.11
N SER A 93 9.03 30.75 -7.78
CA SER A 93 9.99 31.60 -7.06
C SER A 93 11.42 31.02 -7.02
N GLY A 94 11.70 29.91 -7.71
CA GLY A 94 13.02 29.30 -7.78
C GLY A 94 13.39 28.40 -6.59
N ALA A 95 12.42 28.00 -5.77
CA ALA A 95 12.69 27.07 -4.68
C ALA A 95 13.26 25.74 -5.19
N ARG A 96 14.20 25.17 -4.44
CA ARG A 96 14.80 23.87 -4.77
C ARG A 96 13.75 22.77 -4.71
N CYS A 97 13.66 21.97 -5.76
CA CYS A 97 12.79 20.80 -5.81
C CYS A 97 13.22 19.74 -4.79
N ARG A 98 12.23 19.21 -4.06
CA ARG A 98 12.36 18.11 -3.12
C ARG A 98 12.03 16.76 -3.81
N PRO A 99 12.38 15.62 -3.21
CA PRO A 99 12.23 14.29 -3.85
C PRO A 99 10.81 13.90 -4.28
N LEU A 100 9.76 14.44 -3.64
CA LEU A 100 8.35 14.17 -3.92
C LEU A 100 7.57 15.47 -4.21
N GLU A 101 8.27 16.50 -4.66
CA GLU A 101 7.68 17.85 -4.81
C GLU A 101 6.45 17.85 -5.71
N GLY A 102 5.32 18.25 -5.11
CA GLY A 102 4.05 18.41 -5.82
C GLY A 102 3.34 17.11 -6.20
N VAL A 103 3.82 15.94 -5.74
CA VAL A 103 3.28 14.62 -6.10
C VAL A 103 2.09 14.24 -5.23
N PRO A 104 0.91 13.90 -5.80
CA PRO A 104 -0.21 13.37 -5.04
C PRO A 104 0.07 11.95 -4.55
N ILE A 105 -0.18 11.67 -3.26
CA ILE A 105 -0.11 10.34 -2.66
C ILE A 105 -1.34 10.07 -1.79
N VAL A 106 -1.62 8.78 -1.54
CA VAL A 106 -2.71 8.33 -0.67
C VAL A 106 -2.18 7.72 0.61
N VAL A 107 -2.94 7.83 1.70
CA VAL A 107 -2.55 7.29 3.00
C VAL A 107 -3.69 6.45 3.58
N LYS A 108 -3.40 5.20 3.96
CA LYS A 108 -4.38 4.30 4.58
C LYS A 108 -5.00 4.94 5.83
N ASP A 109 -6.27 4.69 6.05
CA ASP A 109 -7.04 5.41 7.04
C ASP A 109 -6.75 5.08 8.51
N ASN A 110 -5.88 4.12 8.78
CA ASN A 110 -5.34 3.90 10.12
C ASN A 110 -4.01 4.65 10.41
N ILE A 111 -3.49 5.45 9.46
CA ILE A 111 -2.29 6.27 9.62
C ILE A 111 -2.70 7.73 9.79
N GLU A 112 -2.27 8.37 10.85
CA GLU A 112 -2.61 9.75 11.18
C GLU A 112 -2.06 10.75 10.17
N VAL A 113 -2.97 11.57 9.64
CA VAL A 113 -2.70 12.74 8.80
C VAL A 113 -3.32 13.94 9.47
N ALA A 114 -2.53 14.94 9.81
CA ALA A 114 -3.01 16.15 10.49
C ALA A 114 -4.14 16.82 9.71
N GLY A 115 -5.25 17.11 10.41
CA GLY A 115 -6.41 17.78 9.84
C GLY A 115 -7.40 16.88 9.09
N LEU A 116 -7.13 15.58 8.92
CA LEU A 116 -8.05 14.62 8.32
C LEU A 116 -8.51 13.58 9.35
N PRO A 117 -9.76 13.09 9.29
CA PRO A 117 -10.22 12.01 10.16
C PRO A 117 -9.30 10.79 10.08
N ASN A 118 -9.05 10.12 11.20
CA ASN A 118 -8.29 8.87 11.28
C ASN A 118 -9.19 7.79 11.88
N THR A 119 -10.02 7.19 11.01
CA THR A 119 -11.10 6.32 11.49
C THR A 119 -10.67 4.88 11.71
N ALA A 120 -9.50 4.46 11.20
CA ALA A 120 -9.10 3.05 11.15
C ALA A 120 -10.18 2.14 10.51
N GLY A 121 -11.00 2.72 9.62
CA GLY A 121 -12.11 2.03 8.95
C GLY A 121 -13.35 1.79 9.83
N THR A 122 -13.45 2.35 11.04
CA THR A 122 -14.62 2.21 11.92
C THR A 122 -15.29 3.55 12.21
N LYS A 123 -16.61 3.55 12.36
CA LYS A 123 -17.39 4.75 12.70
C LYS A 123 -17.10 5.28 14.12
N ALA A 124 -16.63 4.44 15.02
CA ALA A 124 -16.27 4.84 16.37
C ALA A 124 -15.28 6.00 16.41
N LEU A 125 -14.34 6.04 15.45
CA LEU A 125 -13.30 7.06 15.35
C LEU A 125 -13.59 8.15 14.30
N LEU A 126 -14.81 8.21 13.75
CA LEU A 126 -15.16 9.16 12.67
C LEU A 126 -14.87 10.63 13.02
N LYS A 127 -15.01 11.00 14.29
CA LYS A 127 -14.76 12.37 14.78
C LYS A 127 -13.34 12.61 15.25
N TYR A 128 -12.48 11.59 15.24
CA TYR A 128 -11.10 11.75 15.66
C TYR A 128 -10.28 12.35 14.52
N VAL A 129 -9.81 13.58 14.71
CA VAL A 129 -8.95 14.31 13.77
C VAL A 129 -7.62 14.61 14.45
N PRO A 130 -6.52 13.94 14.07
CA PRO A 130 -5.21 14.16 14.67
C PRO A 130 -4.70 15.57 14.36
N LYS A 131 -4.00 16.17 15.34
CA LYS A 131 -3.38 17.50 15.21
C LYS A 131 -1.98 17.45 14.59
N LYS A 132 -1.40 16.26 14.46
CA LYS A 132 -0.05 16.03 13.93
C LYS A 132 -0.07 14.86 12.97
N ASP A 133 0.77 14.92 11.96
CA ASP A 133 1.05 13.77 11.10
C ASP A 133 1.76 12.64 11.88
N ALA A 134 1.49 11.41 11.53
CA ALA A 134 2.40 10.31 11.86
C ALA A 134 3.81 10.61 11.35
N PRO A 135 4.90 10.26 12.06
CA PRO A 135 6.26 10.62 11.65
C PRO A 135 6.62 10.24 10.22
N ILE A 136 6.10 9.12 9.72
CA ILE A 136 6.32 8.69 8.33
C ILE A 136 5.61 9.61 7.32
N VAL A 137 4.41 10.09 7.64
CA VAL A 137 3.67 11.06 6.82
C VAL A 137 4.36 12.42 6.84
N ALA A 138 4.80 12.88 8.02
CA ALA A 138 5.54 14.13 8.14
C ALA A 138 6.81 14.16 7.27
N LYS A 139 7.54 13.03 7.17
CA LYS A 139 8.71 12.91 6.29
C LYS A 139 8.34 13.01 4.81
N LEU A 140 7.25 12.37 4.38
CA LEU A 140 6.78 12.47 3.00
C LEU A 140 6.31 13.88 2.65
N ARG A 141 5.58 14.56 3.55
CA ARG A 141 5.21 15.98 3.37
C ARG A 141 6.45 16.89 3.32
N ALA A 142 7.41 16.66 4.21
CA ALA A 142 8.67 17.41 4.19
C ALA A 142 9.45 17.20 2.87
N ALA A 143 9.30 16.06 2.23
CA ALA A 143 9.83 15.79 0.90
C ALA A 143 8.98 16.36 -0.26
N GLY A 144 7.85 17.01 0.03
CA GLY A 144 7.01 17.70 -0.94
C GLY A 144 5.79 16.91 -1.41
N ALA A 145 5.51 15.73 -0.85
CA ALA A 145 4.32 14.96 -1.18
C ALA A 145 3.03 15.67 -0.74
N ILE A 146 1.98 15.54 -1.55
CA ILE A 146 0.65 16.07 -1.27
C ILE A 146 -0.30 14.94 -0.97
N ILE A 147 -0.84 14.88 0.24
CA ILE A 147 -1.81 13.87 0.62
C ILE A 147 -3.17 14.26 0.04
N ILE A 148 -3.74 13.41 -0.84
CA ILE A 148 -5.04 13.68 -1.48
C ILE A 148 -6.22 13.08 -0.73
N GLY A 149 -5.96 12.24 0.27
CA GLY A 149 -7.03 11.64 1.07
C GLY A 149 -6.60 10.44 1.89
N LYS A 150 -7.57 9.92 2.65
CA LYS A 150 -7.49 8.74 3.49
C LYS A 150 -8.13 7.56 2.76
N ALA A 151 -7.29 6.56 2.46
CA ALA A 151 -7.70 5.38 1.72
C ALA A 151 -8.52 4.42 2.58
N ASN A 152 -9.61 3.90 2.01
CA ASN A 152 -10.46 2.91 2.65
C ASN A 152 -9.68 1.59 2.91
N MET A 153 -10.17 0.81 3.83
CA MET A 153 -9.45 -0.36 4.33
C MET A 153 -10.43 -1.40 4.88
N HIS A 154 -10.00 -2.63 5.04
CA HIS A 154 -10.74 -3.59 5.86
C HIS A 154 -10.85 -3.03 7.28
N GLU A 155 -12.03 -3.08 7.89
CA GLU A 155 -12.31 -2.44 9.17
C GLU A 155 -11.29 -2.86 10.23
N LEU A 156 -10.73 -1.90 10.97
CA LEU A 156 -9.69 -2.06 12.00
C LEU A 156 -8.43 -2.83 11.54
N ALA A 157 -8.22 -2.94 10.23
CA ALA A 157 -7.16 -3.74 9.60
C ALA A 157 -7.24 -5.26 9.85
N PHE A 158 -8.34 -5.79 10.38
CA PHE A 158 -8.52 -7.19 10.80
C PHE A 158 -9.04 -8.13 9.71
N GLY A 159 -8.63 -7.94 8.44
CA GLY A 159 -9.02 -8.84 7.37
C GLY A 159 -8.27 -8.62 6.06
N VAL A 160 -8.48 -9.51 5.11
CA VAL A 160 -7.74 -9.58 3.84
C VAL A 160 -8.59 -9.33 2.60
N SER A 161 -9.90 -9.14 2.72
CA SER A 161 -10.80 -8.94 1.57
C SER A 161 -11.00 -7.47 1.19
N GLY A 162 -10.80 -6.55 2.13
CA GLY A 162 -11.16 -5.14 1.97
C GLY A 162 -12.63 -4.86 2.30
N PHE A 163 -13.32 -5.82 2.92
CA PHE A 163 -14.71 -5.66 3.34
C PHE A 163 -14.82 -4.59 4.43
N ASN A 164 -15.69 -3.61 4.21
CA ASN A 164 -15.94 -2.54 5.17
C ASN A 164 -17.33 -1.95 4.95
N PRO A 165 -18.37 -2.46 5.61
CA PRO A 165 -19.72 -1.92 5.49
C PRO A 165 -19.89 -0.55 6.16
N SER A 166 -19.00 -0.16 7.08
CA SER A 166 -19.03 1.15 7.71
C SER A 166 -18.91 2.31 6.72
N PHE A 167 -18.15 2.10 5.63
CA PHE A 167 -17.84 3.12 4.63
C PHE A 167 -18.11 2.63 3.20
N SER A 168 -19.18 1.88 3.00
CA SER A 168 -19.63 1.44 1.69
C SER A 168 -21.13 1.61 1.55
N SER A 169 -21.56 2.08 0.38
CA SER A 169 -22.98 2.16 0.00
C SER A 169 -23.46 0.94 -0.81
N SER A 170 -22.55 0.05 -1.19
CA SER A 170 -22.86 -1.14 -1.99
C SER A 170 -23.28 -2.31 -1.10
N PRO A 171 -24.28 -3.13 -1.51
CA PRO A 171 -24.66 -4.36 -0.81
C PRO A 171 -23.48 -5.34 -0.63
N ALA A 172 -22.56 -5.37 -1.60
CA ALA A 172 -21.29 -6.10 -1.49
C ALA A 172 -20.23 -5.17 -0.90
N ALA A 173 -20.41 -4.77 0.35
CA ALA A 173 -19.63 -3.76 1.04
C ALA A 173 -18.11 -3.97 0.96
N GLY A 174 -17.36 -2.91 0.65
CA GLY A 174 -15.89 -2.91 0.66
C GLY A 174 -15.25 -2.29 -0.57
N VAL A 175 -13.93 -2.36 -0.59
CA VAL A 175 -13.11 -1.85 -1.68
C VAL A 175 -13.05 -2.84 -2.84
N ARG A 176 -13.12 -2.34 -4.06
CA ARG A 176 -13.13 -3.13 -5.28
C ARG A 176 -11.78 -3.18 -5.95
N ASN A 177 -11.53 -4.32 -6.62
CA ASN A 177 -10.30 -4.53 -7.39
C ASN A 177 -10.24 -3.57 -8.58
N ALA A 178 -9.06 -3.00 -8.82
CA ALA A 178 -8.85 -2.03 -9.90
C ALA A 178 -9.00 -2.67 -11.30
N TYR A 179 -8.68 -3.96 -11.46
CA TYR A 179 -8.80 -4.67 -12.75
C TYR A 179 -10.20 -5.22 -13.01
N ASP A 180 -10.92 -5.60 -11.95
CA ASP A 180 -12.29 -6.09 -12.03
C ASP A 180 -13.07 -5.71 -10.77
N SER A 181 -14.03 -4.78 -10.90
CA SER A 181 -14.82 -4.27 -9.77
C SER A 181 -15.80 -5.29 -9.18
N THR A 182 -15.96 -6.46 -9.78
CA THR A 182 -16.71 -7.57 -9.16
C THR A 182 -15.89 -8.33 -8.14
N LYS A 183 -14.57 -8.12 -8.12
CA LYS A 183 -13.61 -8.82 -7.27
C LYS A 183 -13.18 -7.98 -6.07
N ILE A 184 -12.69 -8.67 -5.03
CA ILE A 184 -12.09 -8.01 -3.86
C ILE A 184 -10.79 -7.29 -4.23
N ALA A 185 -10.52 -6.16 -3.57
CA ALA A 185 -9.23 -5.49 -3.68
C ALA A 185 -8.13 -6.16 -2.85
N GLY A 186 -8.49 -7.15 -2.03
CA GLY A 186 -7.57 -7.63 -0.99
C GLY A 186 -7.47 -6.62 0.17
N GLY A 187 -6.74 -7.00 1.22
CA GLY A 187 -6.66 -6.16 2.42
C GLY A 187 -5.48 -6.48 3.33
N SER A 188 -5.37 -5.66 4.35
CA SER A 188 -6.31 -4.62 4.78
C SER A 188 -6.07 -3.24 4.15
N SER A 189 -4.96 -3.00 3.42
CA SER A 189 -4.67 -1.71 2.75
C SER A 189 -5.33 -1.63 1.36
N SER A 190 -6.60 -1.97 1.30
CA SER A 190 -7.40 -2.18 0.10
C SER A 190 -7.50 -0.95 -0.78
N GLY A 191 -7.90 0.19 -0.19
CA GLY A 191 -8.08 1.45 -0.90
C GLY A 191 -6.77 2.01 -1.43
N THR A 192 -5.66 1.85 -0.70
CA THR A 192 -4.34 2.25 -1.18
C THR A 192 -3.94 1.46 -2.42
N ALA A 193 -4.11 0.12 -2.39
CA ALA A 193 -3.81 -0.74 -3.55
C ALA A 193 -4.70 -0.39 -4.75
N ALA A 194 -6.02 -0.28 -4.54
CA ALA A 194 -6.96 0.07 -5.60
C ALA A 194 -6.65 1.43 -6.22
N ALA A 195 -6.39 2.46 -5.41
CA ALA A 195 -6.07 3.81 -5.87
C ALA A 195 -4.77 3.87 -6.68
N VAL A 196 -3.72 3.19 -6.21
CA VAL A 196 -2.43 3.12 -6.92
C VAL A 196 -2.56 2.35 -8.24
N SER A 197 -3.22 1.21 -8.22
CA SER A 197 -3.38 0.37 -9.41
C SER A 197 -4.31 0.98 -10.45
N ALA A 198 -5.40 1.64 -10.00
CA ALA A 198 -6.27 2.44 -10.88
C ALA A 198 -5.62 3.75 -11.36
N ARG A 199 -4.34 3.99 -11.03
CA ARG A 199 -3.62 5.20 -11.43
C ARG A 199 -4.29 6.50 -10.93
N ILE A 200 -4.94 6.47 -9.77
CA ILE A 200 -5.45 7.69 -9.10
C ILE A 200 -4.28 8.47 -8.50
N ALA A 201 -3.35 7.75 -7.88
CA ALA A 201 -2.09 8.31 -7.39
C ALA A 201 -0.94 7.35 -7.71
N PRO A 202 0.29 7.83 -7.92
CA PRO A 202 1.42 6.97 -8.26
C PRO A 202 1.88 6.09 -7.08
N ALA A 203 1.63 6.53 -5.85
CA ALA A 203 2.08 5.84 -4.64
C ALA A 203 1.21 6.16 -3.44
N GLY A 204 1.37 5.38 -2.38
CA GLY A 204 0.71 5.59 -1.09
C GLY A 204 1.36 4.81 0.05
N LEU A 205 0.79 4.94 1.24
CA LEU A 205 1.16 4.20 2.44
C LEU A 205 0.04 3.25 2.86
N GLY A 206 0.41 2.03 3.19
CA GLY A 206 -0.42 1.04 3.88
C GLY A 206 0.20 0.60 5.20
N THR A 207 -0.42 -0.40 5.84
CA THR A 207 0.10 -1.08 7.02
C THR A 207 0.03 -2.59 6.83
N ASP A 208 0.96 -3.33 7.43
CA ASP A 208 1.10 -4.77 7.28
C ASP A 208 1.37 -5.42 8.64
N THR A 209 0.47 -6.31 9.05
CA THR A 209 0.60 -7.15 10.25
C THR A 209 0.86 -8.60 9.87
N GLY A 210 0.18 -9.10 8.82
CA GLY A 210 0.27 -10.47 8.33
C GLY A 210 0.26 -10.58 6.80
N GLY A 211 0.45 -9.43 6.07
CA GLY A 211 0.38 -9.38 4.61
C GLY A 211 -0.31 -8.14 4.06
N SER A 212 -0.75 -7.22 4.91
CA SER A 212 -1.74 -6.19 4.54
C SER A 212 -1.25 -5.06 3.63
N VAL A 213 0.02 -4.98 3.21
CA VAL A 213 0.45 -4.21 2.02
C VAL A 213 0.72 -5.13 0.83
N ARG A 214 1.16 -6.38 1.09
CA ARG A 214 1.57 -7.37 0.08
C ARG A 214 0.36 -8.01 -0.60
N VAL A 215 -0.57 -8.55 0.18
CA VAL A 215 -1.82 -9.18 -0.32
C VAL A 215 -2.60 -8.24 -1.24
N PRO A 216 -2.99 -7.00 -0.83
CA PRO A 216 -3.74 -6.14 -1.72
C PRO A 216 -2.94 -5.67 -2.94
N CYS A 217 -1.61 -5.51 -2.83
CA CYS A 217 -0.78 -5.23 -4.00
C CYS A 217 -0.67 -6.41 -4.95
N ALA A 218 -0.58 -7.65 -4.47
CA ALA A 218 -0.62 -8.83 -5.32
C ALA A 218 -1.92 -8.92 -6.12
N LEU A 219 -3.06 -8.68 -5.46
CA LEU A 219 -4.39 -8.76 -6.09
C LEU A 219 -4.71 -7.57 -7.01
N ASN A 220 -4.06 -6.41 -6.86
CA ASN A 220 -4.27 -5.23 -7.70
C ASN A 220 -3.10 -4.92 -8.64
N GLY A 221 -2.01 -5.69 -8.62
CA GLY A 221 -0.88 -5.48 -9.52
C GLY A 221 -0.01 -4.26 -9.19
N CYS A 222 0.10 -3.87 -7.91
CA CYS A 222 1.07 -2.89 -7.44
C CYS A 222 2.27 -3.53 -6.75
N SER A 223 3.37 -2.80 -6.65
CA SER A 223 4.55 -3.18 -5.88
C SER A 223 4.44 -2.67 -4.45
N SER A 224 4.94 -3.43 -3.46
CA SER A 224 4.95 -2.98 -2.07
C SER A 224 6.11 -3.58 -1.28
N LEU A 225 6.51 -2.86 -0.23
CA LEU A 225 7.47 -3.32 0.75
C LEU A 225 6.79 -3.40 2.13
N ARG A 226 6.85 -4.57 2.75
CA ARG A 226 6.77 -4.72 4.19
C ARG A 226 8.19 -4.59 4.74
N PRO A 227 8.57 -3.49 5.39
CA PRO A 227 9.92 -3.36 5.93
C PRO A 227 10.12 -4.26 7.16
N THR A 228 11.37 -4.50 7.51
CA THR A 228 11.75 -5.10 8.81
C THR A 228 11.06 -4.36 9.94
N VAL A 229 10.46 -5.08 10.89
CA VAL A 229 9.80 -4.46 12.06
C VAL A 229 10.79 -3.54 12.79
N GLY A 230 10.34 -2.31 13.05
CA GLY A 230 11.15 -1.27 13.68
C GLY A 230 11.94 -0.39 12.71
N ARG A 231 12.00 -0.70 11.39
CA ARG A 231 12.62 0.18 10.39
C ARG A 231 11.89 1.51 10.25
N TYR A 232 10.55 1.50 10.30
CA TYR A 232 9.72 2.70 10.31
C TYR A 232 9.09 2.94 11.67
N SER A 233 8.90 4.21 12.02
CA SER A 233 8.14 4.58 13.22
C SER A 233 6.69 4.15 13.08
N GLN A 234 6.15 3.49 14.11
CA GLN A 234 4.73 3.12 14.21
C GLN A 234 3.90 4.15 14.99
N ALA A 235 4.50 5.27 15.42
CA ALA A 235 3.77 6.33 16.11
C ALA A 235 2.71 6.96 15.18
N GLY A 236 1.51 7.23 15.71
CA GLY A 236 0.40 7.77 14.94
C GLY A 236 -0.25 6.76 13.98
N ILE A 237 -0.12 5.46 14.26
CA ILE A 237 -0.77 4.39 13.50
C ILE A 237 -1.67 3.60 14.44
N ALA A 238 -2.95 3.46 14.10
CA ALA A 238 -3.85 2.59 14.85
C ALA A 238 -3.41 1.12 14.65
N PRO A 239 -3.06 0.40 15.74
CA PRO A 239 -2.34 -0.87 15.68
C PRO A 239 -3.26 -2.09 15.62
N ILE A 240 -2.65 -3.24 15.27
CA ILE A 240 -3.11 -4.57 15.65
C ILE A 240 -2.13 -5.18 16.67
N SER A 241 -0.84 -5.20 16.36
CA SER A 241 0.16 -5.95 17.11
C SER A 241 1.53 -5.29 17.00
N ARG A 242 2.02 -4.69 18.08
CA ARG A 242 3.30 -3.95 18.14
C ARG A 242 4.52 -4.77 17.71
N THR A 243 4.46 -6.10 17.87
CA THR A 243 5.58 -6.97 17.51
C THR A 243 5.56 -7.40 16.05
N ARG A 244 4.45 -7.16 15.33
CA ARG A 244 4.24 -7.57 13.94
C ARG A 244 4.00 -6.41 12.99
N ASP A 245 3.40 -5.31 13.48
CA ASP A 245 2.97 -4.19 12.65
C ASP A 245 4.15 -3.44 12.03
N THR A 246 3.97 -3.06 10.79
CA THR A 246 4.80 -2.06 10.13
C THR A 246 3.98 -1.31 9.08
N ALA A 247 4.25 -0.02 8.91
CA ALA A 247 3.79 0.69 7.71
C ALA A 247 4.65 0.26 6.53
N GLY A 248 4.09 0.37 5.31
CA GLY A 248 4.81 0.03 4.09
C GLY A 248 4.39 0.88 2.90
N PRO A 249 5.33 1.24 2.01
CA PRO A 249 5.03 1.89 0.74
C PRO A 249 4.37 0.92 -0.22
N MET A 250 3.39 1.44 -0.96
CA MET A 250 2.67 0.77 -2.05
C MET A 250 2.70 1.69 -3.26
N ALA A 251 3.13 1.21 -4.41
CA ALA A 251 3.33 2.05 -5.58
C ALA A 251 3.10 1.31 -6.90
N ALA A 252 2.86 2.08 -7.96
CA ALA A 252 2.73 1.54 -9.30
C ALA A 252 4.06 1.03 -9.88
N SER A 253 5.19 1.29 -9.21
CA SER A 253 6.51 0.85 -9.61
C SER A 253 7.44 0.61 -8.42
N MET A 254 8.39 -0.30 -8.57
CA MET A 254 9.45 -0.54 -7.57
C MET A 254 10.33 0.69 -7.36
N ARG A 255 10.52 1.51 -8.39
CA ARG A 255 11.25 2.77 -8.27
C ARG A 255 10.57 3.73 -7.28
N ASP A 256 9.25 3.75 -7.25
CA ASP A 256 8.51 4.61 -6.34
C ASP A 256 8.44 4.01 -4.93
N VAL A 257 8.40 2.67 -4.78
CA VAL A 257 8.60 1.99 -3.48
C VAL A 257 9.96 2.38 -2.89
N GLU A 258 11.03 2.31 -3.70
CA GLU A 258 12.38 2.76 -3.30
C GLU A 258 12.40 4.24 -2.91
N LEU A 259 11.76 5.09 -3.69
CA LEU A 259 11.70 6.53 -3.44
C LEU A 259 11.03 6.85 -2.10
N LEU A 260 9.90 6.20 -1.79
CA LEU A 260 9.22 6.40 -0.51
C LEU A 260 10.05 5.84 0.66
N ASP A 261 10.63 4.63 0.51
CA ASP A 261 11.49 4.03 1.55
C ASP A 261 12.65 4.96 1.90
N ARG A 262 13.42 5.44 0.91
CA ARG A 262 14.57 6.31 1.19
C ARG A 262 14.19 7.69 1.72
N VAL A 263 13.01 8.22 1.39
CA VAL A 263 12.51 9.46 2.00
C VAL A 263 12.16 9.23 3.47
N ILE A 264 11.52 8.10 3.78
CA ILE A 264 11.14 7.76 5.17
C ILE A 264 12.38 7.46 6.01
N THR A 265 13.36 6.77 5.49
CA THR A 265 14.56 6.35 6.25
C THR A 265 15.68 7.37 6.23
N GLY A 266 15.81 8.15 5.15
CA GLY A 266 16.96 9.00 4.88
C GLY A 266 18.11 8.28 4.18
N ASP A 267 17.88 7.05 3.72
CA ASP A 267 18.88 6.25 3.00
C ASP A 267 19.25 6.87 1.63
N SER A 268 20.40 6.48 1.09
CA SER A 268 20.80 6.81 -0.27
C SER A 268 20.00 6.00 -1.30
N ALA A 269 19.95 6.45 -2.56
CA ALA A 269 19.29 5.72 -3.64
C ALA A 269 19.84 4.32 -3.85
N THR A 270 18.93 3.36 -4.07
CA THR A 270 19.25 1.95 -4.33
C THR A 270 19.28 1.69 -5.85
N ARG A 271 20.25 0.92 -6.31
CA ARG A 271 20.34 0.46 -7.71
C ARG A 271 19.80 -0.95 -7.85
N ALA A 272 19.35 -1.30 -9.06
CA ALA A 272 18.94 -2.65 -9.39
C ALA A 272 20.09 -3.65 -9.19
N ALA A 273 19.76 -4.83 -8.65
CA ALA A 273 20.72 -5.91 -8.44
C ALA A 273 21.19 -6.51 -9.77
N ASP A 274 22.37 -7.13 -9.74
CA ASP A 274 22.84 -8.00 -10.81
C ASP A 274 22.19 -9.38 -10.62
N LEU A 275 21.23 -9.73 -11.49
CA LEU A 275 20.49 -10.99 -11.42
C LEU A 275 21.39 -12.22 -11.52
N LYS A 276 22.54 -12.15 -12.19
CA LYS A 276 23.49 -13.26 -12.30
C LYS A 276 24.18 -13.60 -10.97
N LYS A 277 24.14 -12.70 -10.00
CA LYS A 277 24.69 -12.91 -8.65
C LYS A 277 23.60 -13.26 -7.64
N LEU A 278 22.33 -13.19 -8.04
CA LEU A 278 21.20 -13.45 -7.17
C LEU A 278 21.00 -14.94 -6.97
N ARG A 279 20.80 -15.31 -5.70
CA ARG A 279 20.48 -16.68 -5.30
C ARG A 279 19.22 -16.69 -4.44
N VAL A 280 18.15 -17.36 -4.89
CA VAL A 280 16.87 -17.41 -4.19
C VAL A 280 16.48 -18.83 -3.83
N GLY A 281 15.77 -18.98 -2.72
CA GLY A 281 15.26 -20.25 -2.24
C GLY A 281 13.77 -20.41 -2.55
N VAL A 282 13.34 -21.57 -3.01
CA VAL A 282 11.93 -21.97 -3.15
C VAL A 282 11.62 -23.01 -2.08
N PHE A 283 10.61 -22.73 -1.26
CA PHE A 283 10.13 -23.63 -0.21
C PHE A 283 8.81 -24.28 -0.64
N ALA A 284 8.84 -25.56 -0.98
CA ALA A 284 7.70 -26.27 -1.59
C ALA A 284 6.34 -26.07 -0.89
N PRO A 285 6.23 -26.01 0.44
CA PRO A 285 4.95 -25.75 1.11
C PRO A 285 4.29 -24.42 0.75
N THR A 286 5.04 -23.40 0.31
CA THR A 286 4.47 -22.12 -0.18
C THR A 286 3.78 -22.24 -1.53
N LEU A 287 3.97 -23.36 -2.22
CA LEU A 287 3.34 -23.68 -3.51
C LEU A 287 2.07 -24.55 -3.34
N ALA A 288 1.67 -24.83 -2.11
CA ALA A 288 0.46 -25.61 -1.84
C ALA A 288 -0.79 -24.76 -2.12
N ASN A 289 -1.84 -25.40 -2.65
CA ASN A 289 -3.16 -24.80 -2.87
C ASN A 289 -3.19 -23.60 -3.88
N LEU A 290 -2.23 -23.54 -4.80
CA LEU A 290 -2.23 -22.50 -5.83
C LEU A 290 -3.37 -22.74 -6.82
N ASP A 291 -4.06 -21.67 -7.24
CA ASP A 291 -4.92 -21.74 -8.41
C ASP A 291 -4.08 -21.82 -9.71
N ALA A 292 -4.75 -22.20 -10.81
CA ALA A 292 -4.08 -22.44 -12.09
C ALA A 292 -3.36 -21.19 -12.63
N ASP A 293 -3.96 -20.00 -12.49
CA ASP A 293 -3.36 -18.74 -12.96
C ASP A 293 -2.12 -18.37 -12.13
N THR A 294 -2.20 -18.53 -10.81
CA THR A 294 -1.08 -18.27 -9.90
C THR A 294 0.06 -19.24 -10.13
N GLN A 295 -0.23 -20.54 -10.28
CA GLN A 295 0.78 -21.55 -10.58
C GLN A 295 1.50 -21.26 -11.91
N ALA A 296 0.73 -21.06 -12.98
CA ALA A 296 1.31 -20.81 -14.31
C ALA A 296 2.17 -19.53 -14.35
N ALA A 297 1.69 -18.45 -13.70
CA ALA A 297 2.45 -17.20 -13.63
C ALA A 297 3.73 -17.34 -12.81
N PHE A 298 3.70 -18.10 -11.71
CA PHE A 298 4.89 -18.36 -10.90
C PHE A 298 5.93 -19.20 -11.65
N ASP A 299 5.49 -20.27 -12.33
CA ASP A 299 6.38 -21.11 -13.13
C ASP A 299 7.07 -20.31 -14.25
N MET A 300 6.31 -19.46 -14.94
CA MET A 300 6.86 -18.52 -15.93
C MET A 300 7.88 -17.55 -15.30
N ALA A 301 7.59 -17.04 -14.10
CA ALA A 301 8.51 -16.13 -13.40
C ALA A 301 9.82 -16.83 -13.03
N LEU A 302 9.76 -18.05 -12.48
CA LEU A 302 10.97 -18.84 -12.18
C LEU A 302 11.79 -19.13 -13.44
N GLN A 303 11.11 -19.46 -14.55
CA GLN A 303 11.80 -19.71 -15.83
C GLN A 303 12.53 -18.45 -16.32
N LYS A 304 11.86 -17.30 -16.34
CA LYS A 304 12.49 -16.02 -16.73
C LYS A 304 13.66 -15.63 -15.80
N MET A 305 13.53 -15.87 -14.50
CA MET A 305 14.61 -15.64 -13.55
C MET A 305 15.83 -16.53 -13.84
N LYS A 306 15.62 -17.83 -14.13
CA LYS A 306 16.69 -18.75 -14.54
C LYS A 306 17.39 -18.28 -15.81
N GLU A 307 16.61 -17.89 -16.82
CA GLU A 307 17.14 -17.38 -18.10
C GLU A 307 17.95 -16.09 -17.91
N ALA A 308 17.58 -15.25 -16.94
CA ALA A 308 18.33 -14.04 -16.55
C ALA A 308 19.58 -14.34 -15.70
N GLY A 309 19.83 -15.60 -15.36
CA GLY A 309 21.00 -16.06 -14.63
C GLY A 309 20.83 -16.17 -13.10
N VAL A 310 19.61 -16.03 -12.58
CA VAL A 310 19.34 -16.24 -11.15
C VAL A 310 19.53 -17.70 -10.77
N THR A 311 20.24 -17.95 -9.70
CA THR A 311 20.35 -19.29 -9.10
C THR A 311 19.14 -19.55 -8.23
N ILE A 312 18.32 -20.56 -8.59
CA ILE A 312 17.16 -21.01 -7.81
C ILE A 312 17.52 -22.31 -7.09
N VAL A 313 17.20 -22.37 -5.80
CA VAL A 313 17.54 -23.48 -4.90
C VAL A 313 16.28 -23.96 -4.19
N ASP A 314 16.03 -25.26 -4.24
CA ASP A 314 15.01 -25.84 -3.38
C ASP A 314 15.49 -25.85 -1.93
N VAL A 315 14.67 -25.37 -1.03
CA VAL A 315 15.01 -25.27 0.40
C VAL A 315 14.00 -26.04 1.25
N GLU A 316 14.51 -26.67 2.29
CA GLU A 316 13.70 -27.30 3.34
C GLU A 316 13.79 -26.47 4.62
N ILE A 317 12.63 -26.16 5.21
CA ILE A 317 12.51 -25.38 6.44
C ILE A 317 11.59 -26.15 7.41
N PRO A 318 12.08 -27.28 7.98
CA PRO A 318 11.27 -28.12 8.87
C PRO A 318 10.86 -27.35 10.12
N GLY A 319 9.58 -27.46 10.50
CA GLY A 319 9.01 -26.79 11.67
C GLY A 319 8.52 -25.35 11.41
N LEU A 320 8.72 -24.79 10.21
CA LEU A 320 8.31 -23.40 9.91
C LEU A 320 6.80 -23.20 10.11
N LEU A 321 5.96 -24.06 9.52
CA LEU A 321 4.50 -23.93 9.58
C LEU A 321 3.96 -24.19 11.00
N GLU A 322 4.58 -25.11 11.73
CA GLU A 322 4.23 -25.37 13.13
C GLU A 322 4.51 -24.16 14.01
N LEU A 323 5.73 -23.60 13.94
CA LEU A 323 6.10 -22.38 14.66
C LEU A 323 5.20 -21.20 14.27
N ASN A 324 4.89 -21.05 12.97
CA ASN A 324 3.99 -20.01 12.49
C ASN A 324 2.61 -20.13 13.16
N GLY A 325 2.02 -21.33 13.22
CA GLY A 325 0.73 -21.57 13.86
C GLY A 325 0.73 -21.26 15.35
N GLN A 326 1.85 -21.50 16.05
CA GLN A 326 2.00 -21.19 17.48
C GLN A 326 2.12 -19.69 17.77
N ILE A 327 2.43 -18.87 16.77
CA ILE A 327 2.68 -17.42 16.94
C ILE A 327 1.51 -16.60 16.42
N GLY A 328 1.01 -16.86 15.24
CA GLY A 328 0.14 -15.98 14.47
C GLY A 328 -1.03 -15.40 15.27
N PHE A 329 -2.07 -16.20 15.53
CA PHE A 329 -3.22 -15.75 16.30
C PHE A 329 -2.93 -15.46 17.77
N PRO A 330 -2.15 -16.27 18.51
CA PRO A 330 -1.85 -15.96 19.91
C PRO A 330 -1.25 -14.57 20.11
N VAL A 331 -0.32 -14.16 19.25
CA VAL A 331 0.33 -12.85 19.36
C VAL A 331 -0.59 -11.74 18.87
N ALA A 332 -1.17 -11.88 17.68
CA ALA A 332 -1.99 -10.82 17.10
C ALA A 332 -3.22 -10.49 17.95
N LEU A 333 -3.97 -11.50 18.40
CA LEU A 333 -5.20 -11.30 19.15
C LEU A 333 -4.94 -10.81 20.58
N TYR A 334 -3.85 -11.27 21.21
CA TYR A 334 -3.52 -10.81 22.55
C TYR A 334 -3.04 -9.36 22.57
N GLU A 335 -2.14 -8.99 21.65
CA GLU A 335 -1.60 -7.64 21.56
C GLU A 335 -2.64 -6.62 21.07
N ALA A 336 -3.61 -7.03 20.24
CA ALA A 336 -4.63 -6.15 19.70
C ALA A 336 -5.41 -5.38 20.77
N TYR A 337 -5.68 -6.01 21.91
CA TYR A 337 -6.34 -5.33 23.03
C TYR A 337 -5.45 -4.24 23.65
N ASP A 338 -4.26 -4.62 24.11
CA ASP A 338 -3.37 -3.71 24.84
C ASP A 338 -2.88 -2.57 23.97
N ASP A 339 -2.54 -2.88 22.71
CA ASP A 339 -2.00 -1.90 21.77
C ASP A 339 -3.07 -0.90 21.31
N MET A 340 -4.31 -1.36 21.08
CA MET A 340 -5.42 -0.46 20.77
C MET A 340 -5.76 0.44 21.95
N VAL A 341 -5.81 -0.09 23.18
CA VAL A 341 -6.01 0.72 24.41
C VAL A 341 -4.91 1.78 24.55
N ALA A 342 -3.65 1.39 24.36
CA ALA A 342 -2.52 2.32 24.42
C ALA A 342 -2.61 3.42 23.36
N TYR A 343 -2.99 3.06 22.11
CA TYR A 343 -3.21 4.01 21.03
C TYR A 343 -4.34 5.00 21.34
N LEU A 344 -5.50 4.50 21.79
CA LEU A 344 -6.66 5.33 22.12
C LEU A 344 -6.35 6.33 23.24
N ASN A 345 -5.68 5.88 24.29
CA ASN A 345 -5.24 6.75 25.39
C ASN A 345 -4.29 7.86 24.88
N LYS A 346 -3.32 7.51 24.03
CA LYS A 346 -2.34 8.45 23.49
C LYS A 346 -2.96 9.42 22.49
N SER A 347 -3.96 8.98 21.72
CA SER A 347 -4.65 9.81 20.72
C SER A 347 -5.45 10.96 21.33
N GLY A 348 -5.90 10.80 22.58
CA GLY A 348 -6.79 11.75 23.23
C GLY A 348 -8.17 11.84 22.59
N SER A 349 -8.58 10.80 21.85
CA SER A 349 -9.90 10.74 21.17
C SER A 349 -11.08 10.68 22.14
N GLY A 350 -10.84 10.24 23.38
CA GLY A 350 -11.90 9.97 24.38
C GLY A 350 -12.68 8.68 24.12
N ILE A 351 -12.31 7.92 23.09
CA ILE A 351 -12.94 6.66 22.69
C ILE A 351 -12.25 5.50 23.41
N THR A 352 -13.06 4.55 23.92
CA THR A 352 -12.55 3.31 24.54
C THR A 352 -12.57 2.14 23.55
N ILE A 353 -11.84 1.07 23.85
CA ILE A 353 -11.88 -0.15 23.02
C ILE A 353 -13.29 -0.78 23.02
N THR A 354 -14.05 -0.60 24.11
CA THR A 354 -15.45 -1.06 24.19
C THR A 354 -16.35 -0.25 23.27
N ASP A 355 -16.11 1.05 23.10
CA ASP A 355 -16.86 1.88 22.15
C ASP A 355 -16.52 1.47 20.71
N ILE A 356 -15.25 1.16 20.43
CA ILE A 356 -14.87 0.57 19.14
C ILE A 356 -15.64 -0.72 18.88
N ALA A 357 -15.63 -1.68 19.82
CA ALA A 357 -16.27 -2.97 19.65
C ALA A 357 -17.79 -2.85 19.38
N LYS A 358 -18.48 -1.85 19.96
CA LYS A 358 -19.91 -1.59 19.70
C LYS A 358 -20.19 -1.13 18.27
N GLU A 359 -19.30 -0.34 17.68
CA GLU A 359 -19.48 0.30 16.37
C GLU A 359 -18.92 -0.52 15.20
N ILE A 360 -18.29 -1.68 15.45
CA ILE A 360 -17.81 -2.56 14.38
C ILE A 360 -18.99 -3.05 13.56
N SER A 361 -18.94 -2.84 12.26
CA SER A 361 -19.98 -3.20 11.29
C SER A 361 -19.64 -4.47 10.49
N SER A 362 -18.37 -4.82 10.34
CA SER A 362 -17.93 -6.02 9.63
C SER A 362 -18.15 -7.26 10.50
N PRO A 363 -18.97 -8.25 10.10
CA PRO A 363 -19.32 -9.39 10.94
C PRO A 363 -18.11 -10.24 11.38
N ASP A 364 -17.11 -10.41 10.50
CA ASP A 364 -15.87 -11.12 10.76
C ASP A 364 -15.03 -10.41 11.84
N VAL A 365 -14.89 -9.09 11.72
CA VAL A 365 -14.17 -8.26 12.70
C VAL A 365 -14.93 -8.21 14.02
N LYS A 366 -16.26 -8.04 13.95
CA LYS A 366 -17.15 -8.04 15.14
C LYS A 366 -17.02 -9.35 15.93
N GLY A 367 -17.14 -10.47 15.22
CA GLY A 367 -16.97 -11.79 15.85
C GLY A 367 -15.59 -11.97 16.48
N THR A 368 -14.53 -11.49 15.84
CA THR A 368 -13.16 -11.54 16.37
C THR A 368 -13.01 -10.66 17.62
N TYR A 369 -13.52 -9.43 17.58
CA TYR A 369 -13.43 -8.54 18.73
C TYR A 369 -14.26 -9.02 19.92
N ASP A 370 -15.53 -9.36 19.72
CA ASP A 370 -16.42 -9.79 20.81
C ASP A 370 -16.00 -11.16 21.39
N GLY A 371 -15.61 -12.09 20.52
CA GLY A 371 -15.30 -13.46 20.94
C GLY A 371 -13.87 -13.68 21.44
N LEU A 372 -12.90 -12.90 20.94
CA LEU A 372 -11.48 -13.19 21.17
C LEU A 372 -10.72 -12.01 21.77
N VAL A 373 -10.77 -10.82 21.14
CA VAL A 373 -9.96 -9.67 21.54
C VAL A 373 -10.41 -9.10 22.91
N ILE A 374 -11.70 -8.75 23.02
CA ILE A 374 -12.23 -8.15 24.26
C ILE A 374 -12.15 -9.10 25.45
N PRO A 375 -12.58 -10.38 25.36
CA PRO A 375 -12.45 -11.31 26.48
C PRO A 375 -11.04 -11.88 26.65
N ARG A 376 -10.07 -11.56 25.75
CA ARG A 376 -8.71 -12.09 25.75
C ARG A 376 -8.65 -13.60 25.70
N LYS A 377 -9.42 -14.19 24.77
CA LYS A 377 -9.55 -15.61 24.59
C LYS A 377 -9.01 -16.08 23.23
N LEU A 378 -8.70 -17.35 23.15
CA LEU A 378 -8.36 -18.06 21.91
C LEU A 378 -9.26 -19.28 21.77
N PRO A 379 -9.49 -19.75 20.52
CA PRO A 379 -10.11 -21.05 20.31
C PRO A 379 -9.25 -22.16 20.93
N GLY A 380 -9.86 -22.94 21.80
CA GLY A 380 -9.29 -24.15 22.42
C GLY A 380 -9.88 -25.42 21.82
N PRO A 381 -9.54 -26.60 22.39
CA PRO A 381 -10.13 -27.87 22.01
C PRO A 381 -11.65 -27.84 22.15
N ASP A 382 -12.34 -28.65 21.33
CA ASP A 382 -13.80 -28.87 21.40
C ASP A 382 -14.64 -27.59 21.34
N ASN A 383 -14.21 -26.61 20.52
CA ASN A 383 -14.84 -25.30 20.37
C ASN A 383 -14.96 -24.49 21.68
N THR A 384 -14.17 -24.79 22.68
CA THR A 384 -14.08 -24.00 23.91
C THR A 384 -13.26 -22.72 23.69
N LEU A 385 -13.41 -21.75 24.59
CA LEU A 385 -12.57 -20.55 24.61
C LEU A 385 -11.64 -20.62 25.82
N VAL A 386 -10.33 -20.58 25.57
CA VAL A 386 -9.27 -20.60 26.60
C VAL A 386 -8.63 -19.22 26.76
N ASP A 387 -7.97 -18.99 27.92
CA ASP A 387 -7.22 -17.76 28.14
C ASP A 387 -6.08 -17.63 27.10
N ALA A 388 -5.96 -16.46 26.49
CA ALA A 388 -4.94 -16.21 25.46
C ALA A 388 -3.53 -16.01 26.05
N LYS A 389 -3.42 -15.61 27.33
CA LYS A 389 -2.13 -15.25 27.92
C LYS A 389 -1.10 -16.38 27.94
N PRO A 390 -1.41 -17.62 28.35
CA PRO A 390 -0.43 -18.70 28.34
C PRO A 390 0.14 -18.97 26.93
N ALA A 391 -0.72 -18.96 25.90
CA ALA A 391 -0.29 -19.16 24.51
C ALA A 391 0.55 -17.99 24.01
N TYR A 392 0.18 -16.76 24.33
CA TYR A 392 0.97 -15.56 24.03
C TYR A 392 2.35 -15.61 24.68
N ASP A 393 2.43 -15.92 25.99
CA ASP A 393 3.71 -16.01 26.71
C ASP A 393 4.61 -17.08 26.09
N ALA A 394 4.06 -18.26 25.77
CA ALA A 394 4.80 -19.34 25.09
C ALA A 394 5.26 -18.92 23.67
N ALA A 395 4.40 -18.25 22.91
CA ALA A 395 4.74 -17.72 21.61
C ALA A 395 5.92 -16.75 21.67
N MET A 396 5.88 -15.80 22.60
CA MET A 396 6.89 -14.76 22.71
C MET A 396 8.21 -15.23 23.32
N SER A 397 8.17 -16.15 24.30
CA SER A 397 9.39 -16.65 24.97
C SER A 397 10.07 -17.80 24.21
N ASN A 398 9.33 -18.59 23.43
CA ASN A 398 9.85 -19.81 22.79
C ASN A 398 9.70 -19.80 21.26
N SER A 399 8.44 -19.78 20.77
CA SER A 399 8.17 -20.07 19.36
C SER A 399 8.68 -18.97 18.41
N ARG A 400 8.49 -17.70 18.74
CA ARG A 400 8.96 -16.58 17.93
C ARG A 400 10.50 -16.49 17.87
N PRO A 401 11.26 -16.57 18.97
CA PRO A 401 12.72 -16.67 18.91
C PRO A 401 13.21 -17.87 18.07
N ALA A 402 12.54 -19.02 18.19
CA ALA A 402 12.85 -20.21 17.40
C ALA A 402 12.60 -19.97 15.89
N LEU A 403 11.48 -19.32 15.52
CA LEU A 403 11.15 -18.97 14.15
C LEU A 403 12.19 -18.00 13.55
N ILE A 404 12.58 -16.97 14.29
CA ILE A 404 13.61 -16.01 13.86
C ILE A 404 14.94 -16.74 13.60
N LYS A 405 15.35 -17.61 14.52
CA LYS A 405 16.57 -18.41 14.38
C LYS A 405 16.48 -19.37 13.18
N LEU A 406 15.29 -19.96 12.95
CA LEU A 406 15.05 -20.86 11.82
C LEU A 406 15.25 -20.15 10.48
N TYR A 407 14.67 -18.94 10.30
CA TYR A 407 14.91 -18.12 9.12
C TYR A 407 16.40 -17.79 8.94
N GLN A 408 17.07 -17.28 9.98
CA GLN A 408 18.50 -16.96 9.93
C GLN A 408 19.37 -18.15 9.51
N SER A 409 19.12 -19.32 10.12
CA SER A 409 19.84 -20.56 9.80
C SER A 409 19.56 -21.02 8.37
N THR A 410 18.34 -20.87 7.85
CA THR A 410 17.98 -21.21 6.48
C THR A 410 18.71 -20.34 5.47
N PHE A 411 18.67 -19.00 5.62
CA PHE A 411 19.41 -18.10 4.76
C PHE A 411 20.93 -18.43 4.71
N ASN A 412 21.51 -18.72 5.87
CA ASN A 412 22.93 -19.05 5.99
C ASN A 412 23.25 -20.42 5.39
N LYS A 413 22.45 -21.47 5.69
CA LYS A 413 22.66 -22.84 5.20
C LYS A 413 22.65 -22.91 3.69
N TYR A 414 21.66 -22.31 3.05
CA TYR A 414 21.48 -22.36 1.60
C TYR A 414 22.19 -21.21 0.88
N LYS A 415 22.76 -20.26 1.60
CA LYS A 415 23.44 -19.06 1.06
C LYS A 415 22.53 -18.31 0.08
N ILE A 416 21.27 -18.15 0.42
CA ILE A 416 20.26 -17.45 -0.39
C ILE A 416 20.10 -16.02 0.06
N ASP A 417 19.79 -15.16 -0.91
CA ASP A 417 19.55 -13.72 -0.69
C ASP A 417 18.12 -13.46 -0.22
N ALA A 418 17.18 -14.29 -0.69
CA ALA A 418 15.78 -14.23 -0.33
C ALA A 418 15.12 -15.61 -0.56
N LEU A 419 14.01 -15.86 0.13
CA LEU A 419 13.00 -16.83 -0.30
C LEU A 419 12.13 -16.19 -1.38
N VAL A 420 11.64 -16.98 -2.34
CA VAL A 420 10.70 -16.52 -3.39
C VAL A 420 9.51 -17.47 -3.49
N PHE A 421 8.31 -16.91 -3.55
CA PHE A 421 7.05 -17.66 -3.61
C PHE A 421 5.93 -16.77 -4.17
N PRO A 422 4.78 -17.34 -4.61
CA PRO A 422 3.60 -16.54 -4.93
C PRO A 422 3.14 -15.78 -3.68
N THR A 423 2.91 -14.46 -3.78
CA THR A 423 2.51 -13.66 -2.62
C THR A 423 1.22 -14.20 -1.99
N VAL A 424 0.27 -14.60 -2.83
CA VAL A 424 -1.00 -15.19 -2.45
C VAL A 424 -1.25 -16.47 -3.25
N THR A 425 -2.07 -17.38 -2.72
CA THR A 425 -2.30 -18.67 -3.36
C THR A 425 -3.27 -18.64 -4.54
N LYS A 426 -4.04 -17.56 -4.67
CA LYS A 426 -5.06 -17.41 -5.72
C LYS A 426 -5.27 -15.95 -6.09
N VAL A 427 -5.73 -15.73 -7.32
CA VAL A 427 -6.15 -14.41 -7.79
C VAL A 427 -7.34 -13.87 -7.00
N ALA A 428 -7.71 -12.61 -7.23
CA ALA A 428 -8.81 -11.96 -6.51
C ALA A 428 -10.13 -12.72 -6.75
N MET A 429 -10.79 -13.14 -5.66
CA MET A 429 -12.11 -13.78 -5.70
C MET A 429 -13.23 -12.74 -5.76
N ASP A 430 -14.47 -13.20 -5.97
CA ASP A 430 -15.66 -12.35 -5.98
C ASP A 430 -15.81 -11.57 -4.68
N ALA A 431 -16.25 -10.33 -4.79
CA ALA A 431 -16.48 -9.45 -3.66
C ALA A 431 -17.86 -9.72 -3.04
N ILE A 432 -17.95 -10.81 -2.33
CA ILE A 432 -19.12 -11.30 -1.61
C ILE A 432 -18.81 -11.44 -0.11
N PRO A 433 -19.79 -11.54 0.79
CA PRO A 433 -19.53 -11.64 2.22
C PRO A 433 -18.61 -12.80 2.60
N GLU A 434 -18.71 -13.93 1.91
CA GLU A 434 -17.90 -15.14 2.11
C GLU A 434 -16.41 -14.92 1.86
N SER A 435 -16.04 -13.87 1.11
CA SER A 435 -14.63 -13.50 0.91
C SER A 435 -13.90 -13.14 2.20
N SER A 436 -14.65 -12.79 3.26
CA SER A 436 -14.12 -12.51 4.60
C SER A 436 -14.18 -13.71 5.55
N SER A 437 -14.54 -14.91 5.06
CA SER A 437 -14.51 -16.12 5.90
C SER A 437 -13.11 -16.44 6.40
N LEU A 438 -13.00 -17.11 7.55
CA LEU A 438 -11.72 -17.54 8.12
C LEU A 438 -10.91 -18.38 7.14
N GLY A 439 -11.55 -19.29 6.39
CA GLY A 439 -10.87 -20.13 5.38
C GLY A 439 -10.23 -19.30 4.28
N ASN A 440 -10.92 -18.28 3.76
CA ASN A 440 -10.36 -17.36 2.75
C ASN A 440 -9.28 -16.46 3.35
N PHE A 441 -9.45 -15.99 4.59
CA PHE A 441 -8.43 -15.24 5.31
C PHE A 441 -7.13 -16.04 5.39
N LEU A 442 -7.17 -17.28 5.87
CA LEU A 442 -6.01 -18.15 6.00
C LEU A 442 -5.35 -18.46 4.64
N ALA A 443 -6.15 -18.68 3.59
CA ALA A 443 -5.62 -18.92 2.25
C ALA A 443 -4.84 -17.73 1.70
N TYR A 444 -5.32 -16.50 1.89
CA TYR A 444 -4.62 -15.30 1.40
C TYR A 444 -3.37 -14.92 2.21
N ILE A 445 -3.29 -15.27 3.50
CA ILE A 445 -2.09 -15.00 4.31
C ILE A 445 -1.13 -16.19 4.39
N GLN A 446 -1.44 -17.34 3.78
CA GLN A 446 -0.66 -18.58 3.88
C GLN A 446 0.84 -18.31 3.74
N ASN A 447 1.23 -17.53 2.73
CA ASN A 447 2.63 -17.28 2.41
C ASN A 447 3.21 -16.02 3.08
N THR A 448 2.38 -15.03 3.40
CA THR A 448 2.83 -13.74 3.95
C THR A 448 2.99 -13.75 5.48
N ASP A 449 2.25 -14.60 6.19
CA ASP A 449 2.20 -14.61 7.65
C ASP A 449 3.49 -15.08 8.34
N PRO A 450 4.22 -16.10 7.83
CA PRO A 450 5.44 -16.59 8.49
C PRO A 450 6.53 -15.52 8.59
N GLY A 451 6.80 -14.78 7.50
CA GLY A 451 7.75 -13.66 7.51
C GLY A 451 7.29 -12.52 8.43
N SER A 452 5.97 -12.28 8.52
CA SER A 452 5.39 -11.30 9.43
C SER A 452 5.63 -11.67 10.89
N ASN A 453 5.43 -12.94 11.27
CA ASN A 453 5.67 -13.45 12.61
C ASN A 453 7.15 -13.39 13.01
N ALA A 454 8.05 -13.60 12.06
CA ALA A 454 9.49 -13.43 12.26
C ALA A 454 9.93 -11.95 12.29
N GLY A 455 9.09 -11.02 11.80
CA GLY A 455 9.41 -9.59 11.72
C GLY A 455 10.43 -9.24 10.65
N ILE A 456 10.63 -10.12 9.65
CA ILE A 456 11.54 -9.92 8.53
C ILE A 456 10.89 -9.09 7.42
N PRO A 457 11.69 -8.50 6.50
CA PRO A 457 11.15 -7.74 5.38
C PRO A 457 10.60 -8.66 4.29
N GLY A 458 9.47 -8.25 3.70
CA GLY A 458 8.84 -8.90 2.55
C GLY A 458 8.56 -7.90 1.43
N LEU A 459 8.88 -8.27 0.20
CA LEU A 459 8.72 -7.43 -0.98
C LEU A 459 7.77 -8.10 -1.97
N GLN A 460 6.68 -7.43 -2.34
CA GLN A 460 5.75 -7.87 -3.37
C GLN A 460 6.08 -7.22 -4.72
N VAL A 461 6.20 -8.02 -5.78
CA VAL A 461 6.42 -7.57 -7.17
C VAL A 461 5.37 -8.22 -8.08
N PRO A 462 4.58 -7.45 -8.86
CA PRO A 462 3.68 -8.02 -9.85
C PRO A 462 4.48 -8.63 -11.01
N ILE A 463 4.03 -9.78 -11.54
CA ILE A 463 4.76 -10.53 -12.58
C ILE A 463 3.96 -10.73 -13.87
N ALA A 464 2.65 -10.92 -13.79
CA ALA A 464 1.78 -11.16 -14.93
C ALA A 464 0.32 -10.89 -14.60
N LEU A 465 -0.52 -10.88 -15.62
CA LEU A 465 -1.96 -11.14 -15.49
C LEU A 465 -2.20 -12.64 -15.69
N GLY A 466 -3.10 -13.22 -14.91
CA GLY A 466 -3.54 -14.60 -15.07
C GLY A 466 -4.11 -14.84 -16.45
N ALA A 467 -3.72 -15.94 -17.10
CA ALA A 467 -4.11 -16.23 -18.47
C ALA A 467 -5.62 -16.43 -18.64
N SER A 468 -6.29 -16.98 -17.64
CA SER A 468 -7.73 -17.24 -17.63
C SER A 468 -8.53 -16.09 -17.03
N SER A 469 -8.07 -15.52 -15.93
CA SER A 469 -8.80 -14.50 -15.18
C SER A 469 -8.54 -13.08 -15.64
N ASN A 470 -7.42 -12.84 -16.32
CA ASN A 470 -6.89 -11.48 -16.60
C ASN A 470 -6.71 -10.62 -15.34
N LEU A 471 -6.52 -11.26 -14.16
CA LEU A 471 -6.28 -10.61 -12.88
C LEU A 471 -4.79 -10.65 -12.53
N PRO A 472 -4.28 -9.66 -11.77
CA PRO A 472 -2.88 -9.62 -11.39
C PRO A 472 -2.43 -10.83 -10.56
N VAL A 473 -1.21 -11.28 -10.84
CA VAL A 473 -0.45 -12.24 -10.05
C VAL A 473 0.89 -11.61 -9.66
N GLY A 474 1.33 -11.84 -8.43
CA GLY A 474 2.60 -11.33 -7.92
C GLY A 474 3.42 -12.39 -7.20
N ILE A 475 4.71 -12.11 -7.10
CA ILE A 475 5.65 -12.88 -6.26
C ILE A 475 6.09 -12.05 -5.07
N GLU A 476 6.38 -12.74 -4.00
CA GLU A 476 6.99 -12.19 -2.81
C GLU A 476 8.42 -12.67 -2.65
N LEU A 477 9.25 -11.79 -2.10
CA LEU A 477 10.60 -12.10 -1.66
C LEU A 477 10.70 -11.76 -0.18
N ASP A 478 10.95 -12.78 0.65
CA ASP A 478 11.29 -12.60 2.06
C ASP A 478 12.81 -12.65 2.24
N GLY A 479 13.37 -11.62 2.87
CA GLY A 479 14.81 -11.52 3.12
C GLY A 479 15.18 -11.59 4.60
N PRO A 480 16.46 -11.75 4.92
CA PRO A 480 16.92 -11.65 6.31
C PRO A 480 16.52 -10.32 6.96
N ALA A 481 16.30 -10.30 8.27
CA ALA A 481 16.02 -9.07 9.00
C ALA A 481 17.08 -7.99 8.70
N GLY A 482 16.65 -6.77 8.39
CA GLY A 482 17.53 -5.66 8.01
C GLY A 482 18.03 -5.68 6.56
N SER A 483 17.61 -6.65 5.74
CA SER A 483 18.00 -6.71 4.32
C SER A 483 17.11 -5.88 3.39
N ASP A 484 16.29 -4.98 3.91
CA ASP A 484 15.30 -4.18 3.18
C ASP A 484 15.85 -3.56 1.89
N ARG A 485 17.00 -2.90 1.98
CA ARG A 485 17.64 -2.26 0.82
C ARG A 485 18.07 -3.27 -0.23
N LYS A 486 18.50 -4.47 0.19
CA LYS A 486 18.85 -5.56 -0.73
C LYS A 486 17.61 -6.09 -1.43
N LEU A 487 16.50 -6.28 -0.71
CA LEU A 487 15.22 -6.66 -1.32
C LEU A 487 14.74 -5.62 -2.33
N ILE A 488 14.79 -4.32 -1.99
CA ILE A 488 14.48 -3.24 -2.93
C ILE A 488 15.36 -3.32 -4.17
N SER A 489 16.67 -3.56 -4.01
CA SER A 489 17.61 -3.74 -5.13
C SER A 489 17.23 -4.92 -6.04
N ILE A 490 16.82 -6.03 -5.44
CA ILE A 490 16.29 -7.21 -6.16
C ILE A 490 14.97 -6.87 -6.86
N GLY A 491 14.04 -6.23 -6.18
CA GLY A 491 12.75 -5.83 -6.75
C GLY A 491 12.89 -4.90 -7.95
N LEU A 492 13.83 -3.95 -7.92
CA LEU A 492 14.14 -3.10 -9.07
C LEU A 492 14.65 -3.92 -10.27
N ALA A 493 15.46 -4.96 -10.03
CA ALA A 493 15.94 -5.84 -11.08
C ALA A 493 14.84 -6.73 -11.65
N LEU A 494 13.93 -7.22 -10.78
CA LEU A 494 12.80 -8.04 -11.20
C LEU A 494 11.74 -7.23 -11.96
N GLU A 495 11.48 -5.97 -11.55
CA GLU A 495 10.61 -5.09 -12.34
C GLU A 495 11.18 -4.83 -13.75
N ASN A 496 12.50 -4.69 -13.87
CA ASN A 496 13.14 -4.60 -15.19
C ASN A 496 13.00 -5.90 -16.01
N LEU A 497 12.97 -7.06 -15.36
CA LEU A 497 12.83 -8.37 -16.01
C LEU A 497 11.40 -8.66 -16.46
N PHE A 498 10.42 -8.41 -15.60
CA PHE A 498 9.01 -8.74 -15.85
C PHE A 498 8.24 -7.60 -16.56
N GLY A 499 8.70 -6.37 -16.38
CA GLY A 499 7.96 -5.16 -16.74
C GLY A 499 6.90 -4.81 -15.69
N ARG A 500 6.30 -3.64 -15.86
CA ARG A 500 5.14 -3.22 -15.08
C ARG A 500 3.87 -3.76 -15.73
N LEU A 501 2.89 -4.14 -14.92
CA LEU A 501 1.58 -4.49 -15.46
C LEU A 501 0.94 -3.29 -16.17
N PRO A 502 0.20 -3.51 -17.28
CA PRO A 502 -0.56 -2.46 -17.92
C PRO A 502 -1.56 -1.85 -16.91
N PRO A 503 -1.96 -0.59 -17.08
CA PRO A 503 -3.06 -0.05 -16.29
C PRO A 503 -4.32 -0.89 -16.53
N PRO A 504 -5.26 -0.93 -15.56
CA PRO A 504 -6.56 -1.53 -15.79
C PRO A 504 -7.22 -0.97 -17.05
N ALA A 505 -7.95 -1.81 -17.78
CA ALA A 505 -8.69 -1.35 -18.96
C ALA A 505 -9.58 -0.14 -18.62
N LYS A 506 -9.68 0.83 -19.51
CA LYS A 506 -10.58 1.98 -19.33
C LYS A 506 -12.01 1.47 -19.19
N ARG A 507 -12.66 1.83 -18.14
CA ARG A 507 -14.07 1.57 -17.87
C ARG A 507 -14.92 2.74 -18.28
#